data_e636f9306b7c892763c37a8302f42ffe
#
_entry.id   e636f9306b7c892763c37a8302f42ffe
#
_cell.length_a   1.000
_cell.length_b   1.000
_cell.length_c   1.000
_cell.angle_alpha   90.00
_cell.angle_beta   90.00
_cell.angle_gamma   90.00
#
_symmetry.space_group_name_H-M   'P 1'
#
loop_
_entity.id
_entity.type
_entity.pdbx_description
1 polymer ?
#
loop_
_entity_poly.entity_id
_entity_poly.type
_entity_poly.pdbx_seq_one_letter_code
_entity_poly.pdbx_strand_id
1 'polypeptide(L)'
;MNESIFEVITDYAVNDGLNSVIQQSDEYKRIHEEIDDLTSKFNALGLPKEQRLIVDRLLTSYNESGAYYGRMTYQQGFRDCAALLVEIGMIKDGKMEESA
;
A
#
# COMPACT_ATOMS: atom_id res chain seq x y z
N MET A 1 2.41 -14.46 -16.73
CA MET A 1 2.94 -14.18 -17.34
C MET A 1 2.88 -13.02 -17.83
N ASN A 2 2.24 -12.44 -17.82
CA ASN A 2 2.11 -11.19 -18.42
C ASN A 2 2.10 -10.02 -17.46
N GLU A 3 2.79 -10.14 -16.37
CA GLU A 3 2.95 -8.99 -15.51
C GLU A 3 3.85 -7.99 -16.20
N SER A 4 3.46 -6.73 -16.19
CA SER A 4 4.30 -5.67 -16.71
C SER A 4 5.44 -5.40 -15.74
N ILE A 5 6.50 -4.77 -16.22
CA ILE A 5 7.58 -4.32 -15.37
C ILE A 5 7.05 -3.39 -14.28
N PHE A 6 6.05 -2.59 -14.61
CA PHE A 6 5.40 -1.71 -13.65
C PHE A 6 4.81 -2.48 -12.47
N GLU A 7 4.17 -3.60 -12.76
CA GLU A 7 3.61 -4.46 -11.71
C GLU A 7 4.70 -5.10 -10.87
N VAL A 8 5.78 -5.52 -11.49
CA VAL A 8 6.92 -6.13 -10.79
C VAL A 8 7.55 -5.10 -9.84
N ILE A 9 7.77 -3.88 -10.29
CA ILE A 9 8.33 -2.82 -9.48
C ILE A 9 7.39 -2.50 -8.31
N THR A 10 6.09 -2.43 -8.58
CA THR A 10 5.11 -2.16 -7.54
C THR A 10 5.12 -3.24 -6.48
N ASP A 11 5.16 -4.51 -6.88
CA ASP A 11 5.21 -5.62 -5.94
C ASP A 11 6.43 -5.54 -5.04
N TYR A 12 7.59 -5.25 -5.62
CA TYR A 12 8.80 -5.10 -4.83
C TYR A 12 8.68 -3.94 -3.85
N ALA A 13 8.23 -2.78 -4.33
CA ALA A 13 8.14 -1.58 -3.50
C ALA A 13 7.19 -1.77 -2.33
N VAL A 14 6.03 -2.37 -2.58
CA VAL A 14 5.02 -2.54 -1.54
C VAL A 14 5.40 -3.64 -0.56
N ASN A 15 5.96 -4.74 -1.03
CA ASN A 15 6.25 -5.89 -0.18
C ASN A 15 7.62 -5.81 0.51
N ASP A 16 8.62 -5.29 -0.17
CA ASP A 16 9.99 -5.30 0.34
C ASP A 16 10.52 -3.92 0.65
N GLY A 17 10.45 -3.01 -0.31
CA GLY A 17 11.00 -1.67 -0.15
C GLY A 17 10.31 -0.88 0.94
N LEU A 18 8.99 -0.89 0.94
CA LEU A 18 8.20 -0.17 1.94
C LEU A 18 8.40 -0.77 3.33
N ASN A 19 8.48 -2.09 3.42
CA ASN A 19 8.73 -2.76 4.68
C ASN A 19 10.00 -2.27 5.36
N SER A 20 11.06 -2.09 4.59
CA SER A 20 12.32 -1.61 5.12
C SER A 20 12.18 -0.22 5.76
N VAL A 21 11.41 0.66 5.11
CA VAL A 21 11.15 2.01 5.63
C VAL A 21 10.27 1.95 6.86
N ILE A 22 9.22 1.15 6.83
CA ILE A 22 8.26 1.03 7.91
C ILE A 22 8.92 0.54 9.19
N GLN A 23 9.84 -0.40 9.10
CA GLN A 23 10.52 -0.94 10.26
C GLN A 23 11.34 0.11 11.01
N GLN A 24 11.69 1.22 10.37
CA GLN A 24 12.42 2.29 10.99
C GLN A 24 11.54 3.41 11.51
N SER A 25 10.24 3.31 11.31
CA SER A 25 9.30 4.36 11.70
C SER A 25 8.80 4.12 13.12
N ASP A 26 9.15 5.01 14.04
CA ASP A 26 8.68 4.96 15.42
C ASP A 26 7.17 5.18 15.50
N GLU A 27 6.66 6.04 14.65
CA GLU A 27 5.21 6.31 14.60
C GLU A 27 4.44 5.06 14.19
N TYR A 28 4.93 4.33 13.18
CA TYR A 28 4.29 3.11 12.74
C TYR A 28 4.32 2.05 13.84
N LYS A 29 5.45 1.93 14.55
CA LYS A 29 5.57 0.99 15.66
C LYS A 29 4.59 1.32 16.77
N ARG A 30 4.43 2.60 17.08
CA ARG A 30 3.51 3.05 18.11
C ARG A 30 2.07 2.69 17.75
N ILE A 31 1.69 2.88 16.50
CA ILE A 31 0.36 2.53 16.03
C ILE A 31 0.13 1.04 16.14
N HIS A 32 1.13 0.22 15.80
CA HIS A 32 1.01 -1.22 15.88
C HIS A 32 0.94 -1.72 17.32
N GLU A 33 1.65 -1.10 18.23
CA GLU A 33 1.54 -1.43 19.65
C GLU A 33 0.13 -1.17 20.17
N GLU A 34 -0.47 -0.08 19.74
CA GLU A 34 -1.85 0.23 20.09
C GLU A 34 -2.81 -0.80 19.52
N ILE A 35 -2.60 -1.20 18.26
CA ILE A 35 -3.42 -2.23 17.63
C ILE A 35 -3.32 -3.54 18.41
N ASP A 36 -2.11 -3.92 18.80
CA ASP A 36 -1.89 -5.16 19.57
C ASP A 36 -2.60 -5.11 20.92
N ASP A 37 -2.53 -3.97 21.60
CA ASP A 37 -3.19 -3.78 22.89
C ASP A 37 -4.71 -3.87 22.73
N LEU A 38 -5.27 -3.21 21.74
CA LEU A 38 -6.70 -3.25 21.48
C LEU A 38 -7.15 -4.64 21.07
N THR A 39 -6.33 -5.36 20.32
CA THR A 39 -6.63 -6.73 19.91
C THR A 39 -6.70 -7.64 21.14
N SER A 40 -5.77 -7.47 22.07
CA SER A 40 -5.79 -8.24 23.32
C SER A 40 -7.05 -7.95 24.13
N LYS A 41 -7.43 -6.69 24.21
CA LYS A 41 -8.65 -6.28 24.93
C LYS A 41 -9.89 -6.85 24.26
N PHE A 42 -9.92 -6.83 22.94
CA PHE A 42 -11.04 -7.40 22.17
C PHE A 42 -11.17 -8.90 22.45
N ASN A 43 -10.05 -9.61 22.40
CA ASN A 43 -10.07 -11.05 22.65
C ASN A 43 -10.54 -11.37 24.08
N ALA A 44 -10.20 -10.51 25.04
CA ALA A 44 -10.61 -10.71 26.43
C ALA A 44 -12.10 -10.52 26.66
N LEU A 45 -12.81 -9.89 25.73
CA LEU A 45 -14.26 -9.72 25.86
C LEU A 45 -15.02 -11.03 25.77
N GLY A 46 -14.44 -12.04 25.14
CA GLY A 46 -15.07 -13.35 25.03
C GLY A 46 -16.36 -13.32 24.21
N LEU A 47 -16.40 -12.57 23.11
CA LEU A 47 -17.58 -12.47 22.31
C LEU A 47 -17.97 -13.81 21.70
N PRO A 48 -19.28 -14.05 21.46
CA PRO A 48 -19.72 -15.25 20.77
C PRO A 48 -19.04 -15.42 19.42
N LYS A 49 -18.86 -16.68 19.02
CA LYS A 49 -18.14 -17.00 17.80
C LYS A 49 -18.69 -16.29 16.57
N GLU A 50 -20.01 -16.21 16.45
CA GLU A 50 -20.63 -15.57 15.28
C GLU A 50 -20.26 -14.10 15.20
N GLN A 51 -20.25 -13.41 16.32
CA GLN A 51 -19.89 -12.01 16.36
C GLN A 51 -18.40 -11.82 16.07
N ARG A 52 -17.54 -12.69 16.61
CA ARG A 52 -16.10 -12.62 16.33
C ARG A 52 -15.83 -12.82 14.85
N LEU A 53 -16.52 -13.74 14.21
CA LEU A 53 -16.31 -13.99 12.78
C LEU A 53 -16.67 -12.78 11.93
N ILE A 54 -17.73 -12.06 12.29
CA ILE A 54 -18.12 -10.85 11.58
C ILE A 54 -17.04 -9.78 11.73
N VAL A 55 -16.54 -9.60 12.95
CA VAL A 55 -15.48 -8.61 13.21
C VAL A 55 -14.21 -8.99 12.49
N ASP A 56 -13.81 -10.27 12.53
CA ASP A 56 -12.62 -10.73 11.84
C ASP A 56 -12.72 -10.47 10.35
N ARG A 57 -13.88 -10.71 9.77
CA ARG A 57 -14.11 -10.47 8.35
C ARG A 57 -14.03 -8.99 8.03
N LEU A 58 -14.61 -8.16 8.89
CA LEU A 58 -14.55 -6.72 8.71
C LEU A 58 -13.10 -6.23 8.73
N LEU A 59 -12.31 -6.69 9.70
CA LEU A 59 -10.90 -6.31 9.82
C LEU A 59 -10.09 -6.79 8.62
N THR A 60 -10.33 -8.02 8.16
CA THR A 60 -9.65 -8.55 6.99
C THR A 60 -9.98 -7.70 5.75
N SER A 61 -11.25 -7.32 5.59
CA SER A 61 -11.65 -6.50 4.46
C SER A 61 -11.01 -5.12 4.52
N TYR A 62 -10.90 -4.53 5.70
CA TYR A 62 -10.21 -3.26 5.86
C TYR A 62 -8.74 -3.36 5.50
N ASN A 63 -8.08 -4.44 5.93
CA ASN A 63 -6.68 -4.66 5.61
C ASN A 63 -6.47 -4.82 4.11
N GLU A 64 -7.33 -5.56 3.45
CA GLU A 64 -7.27 -5.72 2.00
C GLU A 64 -7.48 -4.39 1.29
N SER A 65 -8.45 -3.62 1.75
CA SER A 65 -8.73 -2.29 1.19
C SER A 65 -7.52 -1.38 1.34
N GLY A 66 -6.89 -1.39 2.51
CA GLY A 66 -5.70 -0.58 2.77
C GLY A 66 -4.52 -0.99 1.89
N ALA A 67 -4.31 -2.29 1.73
CA ALA A 67 -3.23 -2.80 0.89
C ALA A 67 -3.46 -2.41 -0.57
N TYR A 68 -4.70 -2.52 -1.04
CA TYR A 68 -5.04 -2.14 -2.42
C TYR A 68 -4.86 -0.64 -2.63
N TYR A 69 -5.32 0.16 -1.66
CA TYR A 69 -5.16 1.61 -1.73
C TYR A 69 -3.69 2.00 -1.78
N GLY A 70 -2.86 1.37 -0.96
CA GLY A 70 -1.43 1.64 -0.95
C GLY A 70 -0.78 1.33 -2.29
N ARG A 71 -1.17 0.22 -2.88
CA ARG A 71 -0.67 -0.18 -4.19
C ARG A 71 -1.06 0.83 -5.27
N MET A 72 -2.32 1.25 -5.28
CA MET A 72 -2.80 2.24 -6.24
C MET A 72 -2.11 3.60 -6.05
N THR A 73 -1.93 4.00 -4.81
CA THR A 73 -1.28 5.26 -4.49
C THR A 73 0.17 5.27 -4.98
N TYR A 74 0.87 4.16 -4.80
CA TYR A 74 2.25 4.05 -5.27
C TYR A 74 2.29 4.17 -6.79
N GLN A 75 1.41 3.47 -7.49
CA GLN A 75 1.39 3.51 -8.95
C GLN A 75 1.02 4.88 -9.48
N GLN A 76 0.08 5.55 -8.83
CA GLN A 76 -0.31 6.90 -9.23
C GLN A 76 0.84 7.88 -9.03
N GLY A 77 1.54 7.79 -7.90
CA GLY A 77 2.71 8.62 -7.65
C GLY A 77 3.80 8.42 -8.68
N PHE A 78 4.00 7.17 -9.10
CA PHE A 78 4.98 6.86 -10.13
C PHE A 78 4.61 7.51 -11.47
N ARG A 79 3.32 7.42 -11.84
CA ARG A 79 2.82 8.05 -13.06
C ARG A 79 2.95 9.57 -13.01
N ASP A 80 2.62 10.15 -11.86
CA ASP A 80 2.70 11.59 -11.68
C ASP A 80 4.15 12.07 -11.79
N CYS A 81 5.08 11.32 -11.23
CA CYS A 81 6.50 11.63 -11.33
C CYS A 81 6.96 11.57 -12.79
N ALA A 82 6.56 10.53 -13.52
CA ALA A 82 6.93 10.39 -14.92
C ALA A 82 6.36 11.54 -15.76
N ALA A 83 5.11 11.93 -15.50
CA ALA A 83 4.48 13.05 -16.19
C ALA A 83 5.22 14.35 -15.92
N LEU A 84 5.63 14.56 -14.66
CA LEU A 84 6.39 15.75 -14.30
C LEU A 84 7.73 15.79 -15.01
N LEU A 85 8.43 14.66 -15.10
CA LEU A 85 9.70 14.60 -15.79
C LEU A 85 9.58 14.90 -17.29
N VAL A 86 8.50 14.45 -17.91
CA VAL A 86 8.22 14.79 -19.30
C VAL A 86 7.97 16.29 -19.43
N GLU A 87 7.18 16.85 -18.54
CA GLU A 87 6.79 18.26 -18.59
C GLU A 87 7.99 19.19 -18.42
N ILE A 88 8.94 18.82 -17.56
CA ILE A 88 10.13 19.64 -17.36
C ILE A 88 11.26 19.30 -18.33
N GLY A 89 11.02 18.38 -19.27
CA GLY A 89 11.99 18.09 -20.32
C GLY A 89 13.09 17.11 -19.95
N MET A 90 12.94 16.39 -18.83
CA MET A 90 13.98 15.42 -18.42
C MET A 90 13.91 14.13 -19.23
N ILE A 91 12.74 13.76 -19.71
CA ILE A 91 12.57 12.60 -20.57
C ILE A 91 11.67 13.00 -21.75
N LYS A 92 11.77 12.28 -22.84
CA LYS A 92 10.95 12.58 -24.01
C LYS A 92 9.61 11.86 -23.93
N ASP A 93 8.56 12.56 -24.36
CA ASP A 93 7.29 11.96 -24.55
C ASP A 93 7.26 11.40 -25.98
N GLY A 94 7.00 10.13 -26.14
CA GLY A 94 6.96 9.51 -27.47
C GLY A 94 6.03 10.18 -28.45
N LYS A 95 4.94 10.77 -27.94
CA LYS A 95 4.00 11.48 -28.81
C LYS A 95 4.58 12.76 -29.36
N MET A 96 5.47 13.40 -28.62
CA MET A 96 6.07 14.65 -29.04
C MET A 96 7.09 14.44 -30.15
N GLU A 97 7.71 13.29 -30.20
CA GLU A 97 8.65 13.00 -31.26
C GLU A 97 8.00 13.00 -32.62
N GLU A 98 6.75 12.58 -32.69
CA GLU A 98 6.03 12.52 -33.95
C GLU A 98 5.69 13.89 -34.48
N SER A 99 5.56 14.87 -33.63
CA SER A 99 5.18 16.19 -34.09
C SER A 99 6.39 17.05 -34.43
N ALA A 100 7.54 16.53 -34.22
CA ALA A 100 8.73 17.25 -34.64
C ALA A 100 8.99 17.05 -36.14
#